data_7aa44f64aac36416fa8f5faa29b8e8a5
#
_entry.id   7aa44f64aac36416fa8f5faa29b8e8a5
#
_cell.length_a   1.000
_cell.length_b   1.000
_cell.length_c   1.000
_cell.angle_alpha   90.00
_cell.angle_beta   90.00
_cell.angle_gamma   90.00
#
_symmetry.space_group_name_H-M   'P 1'
#
loop_
_entity.id
_entity.type
_entity.pdbx_description
1 polymer ?
#
loop_
_entity_poly.entity_id
_entity_poly.type
_entity_poly.pdbx_seq_one_letter_code
_entity_poly.pdbx_strand_id
1 'polypeptide(L)'
;MKKYFEDYKCIDNNDINGGMEFAVRQILHVLPEFTDYFEKAYSEGGFYKPTGNVDWTTGFWTGEIWLAYEYVLDNPDKFEADAAEKLKSAAQVQMESFLDRIDNKIEVDHHDMGFLYSPSCVAGYKLIGSGVGREAAMIRP
;
A
#
# COMPACT_ATOMS: atom_id res chain seq x y z
N MET A 1 -30.17 10.60 22.29
CA MET A 1 -29.30 9.91 21.31
C MET A 1 -29.63 10.48 19.94
N LYS A 2 -28.63 10.82 19.12
CA LYS A 2 -28.92 11.44 17.81
C LYS A 2 -29.48 10.37 16.87
N LYS A 3 -30.56 10.70 16.13
CA LYS A 3 -31.32 9.89 15.19
C LYS A 3 -30.48 9.15 14.11
N TYR A 4 -29.19 9.53 13.98
CA TYR A 4 -28.22 8.94 13.04
C TYR A 4 -27.85 7.48 13.32
N PHE A 5 -28.15 6.94 14.49
CA PHE A 5 -27.81 5.57 14.88
C PHE A 5 -29.00 4.60 14.85
N GLU A 6 -30.21 5.10 14.53
CA GLU A 6 -31.42 4.27 14.53
C GLU A 6 -31.66 3.56 13.18
N ASP A 7 -31.03 4.05 12.09
CA ASP A 7 -31.20 3.55 10.73
C ASP A 7 -29.99 2.76 10.19
N TYR A 8 -29.03 2.36 11.05
CA TYR A 8 -27.87 1.58 10.60
C TYR A 8 -28.28 0.14 10.28
N LYS A 9 -28.20 -0.20 8.99
CA LYS A 9 -28.19 -1.59 8.55
C LYS A 9 -26.92 -2.26 9.10
N CYS A 10 -27.05 -3.39 9.78
CA CYS A 10 -25.89 -4.20 10.16
C CYS A 10 -25.14 -4.62 8.89
N ILE A 11 -23.84 -4.31 8.84
CA ILE A 11 -22.93 -4.78 7.80
C ILE A 11 -22.79 -6.30 7.95
N ASP A 12 -23.03 -7.05 6.90
CA ASP A 12 -22.79 -8.48 6.84
C ASP A 12 -21.46 -8.81 6.11
N ASN A 13 -21.10 -10.09 6.10
CA ASN A 13 -19.87 -10.55 5.46
C ASN A 13 -19.86 -10.30 3.94
N ASN A 14 -21.02 -10.22 3.28
CA ASN A 14 -21.09 -9.93 1.86
C ASN A 14 -20.81 -8.45 1.60
N ASP A 15 -21.30 -7.57 2.47
CA ASP A 15 -21.00 -6.13 2.40
C ASP A 15 -19.48 -5.89 2.56
N ILE A 16 -18.84 -6.59 3.52
CA ILE A 16 -17.39 -6.52 3.76
C ILE A 16 -16.62 -7.05 2.55
N ASN A 17 -16.96 -8.23 2.06
CA ASN A 17 -16.29 -8.83 0.90
C ASN A 17 -16.45 -7.97 -0.36
N GLY A 18 -17.63 -7.41 -0.58
CA GLY A 18 -17.88 -6.47 -1.67
C GLY A 18 -17.03 -5.20 -1.56
N GLY A 19 -16.89 -4.65 -0.37
CA GLY A 19 -16.02 -3.51 -0.08
C GLY A 19 -14.55 -3.81 -0.34
N MET A 20 -14.06 -4.98 0.11
CA MET A 20 -12.68 -5.40 -0.14
C MET A 20 -12.40 -5.60 -1.63
N GLU A 21 -13.29 -6.27 -2.36
CA GLU A 21 -13.15 -6.45 -3.79
C GLU A 21 -13.13 -5.10 -4.54
N PHE A 22 -14.00 -4.18 -4.16
CA PHE A 22 -14.02 -2.83 -4.72
C PHE A 22 -12.68 -2.10 -4.45
N ALA A 23 -12.17 -2.13 -3.23
CA ALA A 23 -10.90 -1.49 -2.86
C ALA A 23 -9.73 -2.03 -3.70
N VAL A 24 -9.62 -3.37 -3.84
CA VAL A 24 -8.56 -3.99 -4.65
C VAL A 24 -8.68 -3.60 -6.12
N ARG A 25 -9.90 -3.51 -6.68
CA ARG A 25 -10.10 -3.03 -8.06
C ARG A 25 -9.69 -1.57 -8.22
N GLN A 26 -9.92 -0.71 -7.20
CA GLN A 26 -9.46 0.68 -7.24
C GLN A 26 -7.93 0.75 -7.20
N ILE A 27 -7.26 -0.03 -6.33
CA ILE A 27 -5.80 -0.11 -6.30
C ILE A 27 -5.26 -0.53 -7.67
N LEU A 28 -5.77 -1.60 -8.27
CA LEU A 28 -5.36 -2.05 -9.61
C LEU A 28 -5.61 -1.00 -10.70
N HIS A 29 -6.68 -0.21 -10.58
CA HIS A 29 -7.01 0.85 -11.53
C HIS A 29 -6.00 2.00 -11.51
N VAL A 30 -5.58 2.43 -10.31
CA VAL A 30 -4.63 3.55 -10.15
C VAL A 30 -3.17 3.12 -10.16
N LEU A 31 -2.89 1.82 -10.04
CA LEU A 31 -1.54 1.26 -9.96
C LEU A 31 -0.57 1.77 -11.04
N PRO A 32 -0.97 1.91 -12.34
CA PRO A 32 -0.06 2.41 -13.37
C PRO A 32 0.43 3.85 -13.12
N GLU A 33 -0.39 4.69 -12.48
CA GLU A 33 0.00 6.06 -12.12
C GLU A 33 0.89 6.09 -10.88
N PHE A 34 0.67 5.18 -9.93
CA PHE A 34 1.32 5.16 -8.62
C PHE A 34 2.35 4.03 -8.44
N THR A 35 2.86 3.45 -9.51
CA THR A 35 3.96 2.47 -9.44
C THR A 35 5.30 3.15 -9.09
N ASP A 36 5.64 4.23 -9.81
CA ASP A 36 6.86 5.01 -9.59
C ASP A 36 6.66 6.19 -8.63
N TYR A 37 5.42 6.46 -8.26
CA TYR A 37 5.03 7.57 -7.40
C TYR A 37 4.23 7.08 -6.20
N PHE A 38 4.06 7.98 -5.25
CA PHE A 38 3.28 7.77 -4.04
C PHE A 38 2.16 8.82 -3.96
N GLU A 39 1.14 8.52 -3.19
CA GLU A 39 0.08 9.49 -2.91
C GLU A 39 0.57 10.54 -1.91
N LYS A 40 0.26 11.81 -2.17
CA LYS A 40 0.46 12.86 -1.17
C LYS A 40 -0.34 12.57 0.10
N ALA A 41 0.15 13.03 1.25
CA ALA A 41 -0.54 12.90 2.54
C ALA A 41 -1.90 13.62 2.61
N TYR A 42 -2.24 14.44 1.62
CA TYR A 42 -3.50 15.20 1.54
C TYR A 42 -4.04 15.26 0.11
N SER A 43 -5.37 15.31 0.00
CA SER A 43 -6.05 15.45 -1.29
C SER A 43 -6.16 16.91 -1.72
N GLU A 44 -6.10 17.15 -3.02
CA GLU A 44 -6.37 18.42 -3.67
C GLU A 44 -7.55 18.26 -4.63
N GLY A 45 -8.64 18.97 -4.39
CA GLY A 45 -9.85 18.86 -5.20
C GLY A 45 -10.51 17.46 -5.14
N GLY A 46 -10.32 16.73 -4.04
CA GLY A 46 -10.86 15.38 -3.83
C GLY A 46 -10.01 14.26 -4.41
N PHE A 47 -8.82 14.54 -4.92
CA PHE A 47 -7.89 13.57 -5.48
C PHE A 47 -6.51 13.66 -4.84
N TYR A 48 -5.86 12.52 -4.63
CA TYR A 48 -4.45 12.47 -4.24
C TYR A 48 -3.59 12.66 -5.49
N LYS A 49 -2.61 13.55 -5.37
CA LYS A 49 -1.65 13.79 -6.46
C LYS A 49 -0.40 12.96 -6.26
N PRO A 50 0.27 12.56 -7.35
CA PRO A 50 1.54 11.85 -7.28
C PRO A 50 2.63 12.70 -6.61
N THR A 51 3.45 12.05 -5.78
CA THR A 51 4.65 12.62 -5.16
C THR A 51 5.78 11.60 -5.16
N GLY A 52 7.02 12.04 -4.96
CA GLY A 52 8.14 11.15 -4.71
C GLY A 52 8.06 10.50 -3.31
N ASN A 53 8.96 9.59 -3.03
CA ASN A 53 9.06 8.93 -1.73
C ASN A 53 9.72 9.85 -0.68
N VAL A 54 9.04 10.92 -0.28
CA VAL A 54 9.57 11.94 0.64
C VAL A 54 8.61 12.25 1.80
N ASP A 55 7.38 11.75 1.75
CA ASP A 55 6.37 12.00 2.78
C ASP A 55 6.36 10.86 3.82
N TRP A 56 5.75 11.10 4.97
CA TRP A 56 5.61 10.12 6.04
C TRP A 56 4.54 9.05 5.77
N THR A 57 3.63 9.30 4.83
CA THR A 57 2.51 8.41 4.48
C THR A 57 2.85 7.41 3.35
N THR A 58 3.98 7.55 2.67
CA THR A 58 4.28 6.77 1.46
C THR A 58 4.28 5.26 1.70
N GLY A 59 4.64 4.81 2.91
CA GLY A 59 4.62 3.40 3.27
C GLY A 59 3.23 2.77 3.28
N PHE A 60 2.17 3.54 3.51
CA PHE A 60 0.79 3.04 3.51
C PHE A 60 0.36 2.61 2.11
N TRP A 61 0.66 3.39 1.08
CA TRP A 61 0.34 3.01 -0.29
C TRP A 61 0.98 1.67 -0.69
N THR A 62 2.27 1.49 -0.42
CA THR A 62 2.92 0.19 -0.64
C THR A 62 2.28 -0.92 0.20
N GLY A 63 1.87 -0.60 1.43
CA GLY A 63 1.14 -1.53 2.30
C GLY A 63 -0.21 -1.95 1.71
N GLU A 64 -0.96 -1.02 1.13
CA GLU A 64 -2.22 -1.30 0.44
C GLU A 64 -2.03 -2.19 -0.78
N ILE A 65 -0.94 -1.98 -1.55
CA ILE A 65 -0.58 -2.87 -2.67
C ILE A 65 -0.30 -4.30 -2.15
N TRP A 66 0.40 -4.46 -1.01
CA TRP A 66 0.65 -5.77 -0.42
C TRP A 66 -0.62 -6.45 0.08
N LEU A 67 -1.53 -5.72 0.72
CA LEU A 67 -2.84 -6.25 1.14
C LEU A 67 -3.68 -6.67 -0.07
N ALA A 68 -3.67 -5.86 -1.14
CA ALA A 68 -4.34 -6.22 -2.39
C ALA A 68 -3.73 -7.48 -3.03
N TYR A 69 -2.40 -7.63 -2.98
CA TYR A 69 -1.70 -8.82 -3.46
C TYR A 69 -2.15 -10.08 -2.72
N GLU A 70 -2.18 -10.07 -1.39
CA GLU A 70 -2.69 -11.20 -0.59
C GLU A 70 -4.15 -11.51 -0.94
N TYR A 71 -5.01 -10.48 -1.01
CA TYR A 71 -6.42 -10.68 -1.34
C TYR A 71 -6.63 -11.29 -2.73
N VAL A 72 -5.85 -10.89 -3.73
CA VAL A 72 -5.91 -11.47 -5.09
C VAL A 72 -5.46 -12.92 -5.08
N LEU A 73 -4.40 -13.28 -4.33
CA LEU A 73 -3.95 -14.67 -4.20
C LEU A 73 -5.01 -15.57 -3.57
N ASP A 74 -5.75 -15.06 -2.59
CA ASP A 74 -6.82 -15.80 -1.91
C ASP A 74 -8.12 -15.85 -2.74
N ASN A 75 -8.27 -15.00 -3.74
CA ASN A 75 -9.47 -14.87 -4.57
C ASN A 75 -9.15 -14.81 -6.08
N PRO A 76 -8.39 -15.76 -6.64
CA PRO A 76 -7.85 -15.67 -8.01
C PRO A 76 -8.95 -15.59 -9.09
N ASP A 77 -10.12 -16.18 -8.83
CA ASP A 77 -11.23 -16.20 -9.78
C ASP A 77 -11.95 -14.85 -9.93
N LYS A 78 -11.67 -13.89 -9.06
CA LYS A 78 -12.31 -12.57 -9.06
C LYS A 78 -11.56 -11.51 -9.85
N PHE A 79 -10.31 -11.77 -10.23
CA PHE A 79 -9.40 -10.80 -10.83
C PHE A 79 -8.77 -11.33 -12.10
N GLU A 80 -8.16 -10.44 -12.89
CA GLU A 80 -7.37 -10.81 -14.05
C GLU A 80 -6.19 -11.71 -13.65
N ALA A 81 -5.84 -12.65 -14.51
CA ALA A 81 -4.82 -13.67 -14.22
C ALA A 81 -3.44 -13.07 -13.86
N ASP A 82 -3.13 -11.87 -14.31
CA ASP A 82 -1.88 -11.16 -14.07
C ASP A 82 -1.96 -10.13 -12.92
N ALA A 83 -3.11 -10.00 -12.25
CA ALA A 83 -3.33 -9.00 -11.20
C ALA A 83 -2.33 -9.13 -10.05
N ALA A 84 -2.10 -10.34 -9.56
CA ALA A 84 -1.13 -10.58 -8.48
C ALA A 84 0.31 -10.19 -8.90
N GLU A 85 0.72 -10.52 -10.13
CA GLU A 85 2.06 -10.17 -10.61
C GLU A 85 2.22 -8.66 -10.83
N LYS A 86 1.19 -7.97 -11.30
CA LYS A 86 1.18 -6.49 -11.40
C LYS A 86 1.37 -5.83 -10.04
N LEU A 87 0.62 -6.26 -9.03
CA LEU A 87 0.73 -5.74 -7.66
C LEU A 87 2.10 -6.01 -7.06
N LYS A 88 2.60 -7.23 -7.17
CA LYS A 88 3.92 -7.62 -6.71
C LYS A 88 5.03 -6.81 -7.37
N SER A 89 4.99 -6.65 -8.69
CA SER A 89 5.99 -5.89 -9.44
C SER A 89 6.01 -4.42 -9.04
N ALA A 90 4.85 -3.78 -8.89
CA ALA A 90 4.75 -2.40 -8.43
C ALA A 90 5.31 -2.22 -7.01
N ALA A 91 4.93 -3.11 -6.08
CA ALA A 91 5.46 -3.06 -4.71
C ALA A 91 6.98 -3.28 -4.65
N GLN A 92 7.55 -4.11 -5.54
CA GLN A 92 9.00 -4.29 -5.64
C GLN A 92 9.71 -3.00 -6.09
N VAL A 93 9.20 -2.31 -7.10
CA VAL A 93 9.70 -0.99 -7.53
C VAL A 93 9.67 0.00 -6.38
N GLN A 94 8.59 0.04 -5.64
CA GLN A 94 8.47 0.94 -4.48
C GLN A 94 9.44 0.59 -3.35
N MET A 95 9.69 -0.70 -3.08
CA MET A 95 10.68 -1.09 -2.07
C MET A 95 12.10 -0.64 -2.44
N GLU A 96 12.47 -0.64 -3.72
CA GLU A 96 13.74 -0.08 -4.20
C GLU A 96 13.83 1.42 -3.87
N SER A 97 12.74 2.17 -4.04
CA SER A 97 12.65 3.58 -3.65
C SER A 97 12.81 3.79 -2.13
N PHE A 98 12.32 2.88 -1.28
CA PHE A 98 12.55 2.95 0.17
C PHE A 98 14.02 2.65 0.55
N LEU A 99 14.69 1.74 -0.15
CA LEU A 99 16.10 1.49 0.04
C LEU A 99 16.93 2.72 -0.36
N ASP A 100 16.65 3.30 -1.54
CA ASP A 100 17.27 4.54 -2.02
C ASP A 100 17.10 5.70 -1.02
N ARG A 101 15.90 5.82 -0.42
CA ARG A 101 15.60 6.82 0.62
C ARG A 101 16.52 6.69 1.83
N ILE A 102 16.85 5.46 2.27
CA ILE A 102 17.80 5.21 3.37
C ILE A 102 19.23 5.53 2.94
N ASP A 103 19.65 5.03 1.79
CA ASP A 103 21.03 5.17 1.30
C ASP A 103 21.39 6.65 1.08
N ASN A 104 20.44 7.46 0.60
CA ASN A 104 20.60 8.89 0.39
C ASN A 104 20.16 9.77 1.58
N LYS A 105 19.73 9.17 2.69
CA LYS A 105 19.28 9.87 3.90
C LYS A 105 18.16 10.90 3.65
N ILE A 106 17.19 10.53 2.80
CA ILE A 106 16.06 11.40 2.44
C ILE A 106 14.98 11.26 3.50
N GLU A 107 14.79 12.28 4.35
CA GLU A 107 13.73 12.32 5.36
C GLU A 107 13.60 11.00 6.16
N VAL A 108 14.74 10.51 6.71
CA VAL A 108 14.82 9.24 7.46
C VAL A 108 15.12 9.42 8.95
N ASP A 109 15.05 10.64 9.46
CA ASP A 109 15.29 10.95 10.89
C ASP A 109 14.02 11.60 11.50
N HIS A 110 12.96 10.79 11.64
CA HIS A 110 11.71 11.21 12.29
C HIS A 110 10.97 10.03 12.92
N HIS A 111 9.98 10.32 13.77
CA HIS A 111 9.26 9.30 14.56
C HIS A 111 8.34 8.39 13.72
N ASP A 112 8.02 8.75 12.48
CA ASP A 112 7.10 8.00 11.62
C ASP A 112 7.78 6.89 10.79
N MET A 113 9.06 6.61 11.02
CA MET A 113 9.81 5.58 10.28
C MET A 113 9.10 4.21 10.28
N GLY A 114 8.39 3.88 11.36
CA GLY A 114 7.60 2.66 11.45
C GLY A 114 6.47 2.60 10.41
N PHE A 115 5.83 3.73 10.10
CA PHE A 115 4.78 3.82 9.07
C PHE A 115 5.31 3.70 7.65
N LEU A 116 6.58 4.04 7.44
CA LEU A 116 7.23 3.90 6.15
C LEU A 116 7.63 2.45 5.88
N TYR A 117 8.39 1.85 6.78
CA TYR A 117 9.09 0.58 6.50
C TYR A 117 8.34 -0.68 6.93
N SER A 118 7.45 -0.60 7.92
CA SER A 118 6.70 -1.79 8.37
C SER A 118 5.67 -2.25 7.34
N PRO A 119 4.75 -1.41 6.83
CA PRO A 119 3.77 -1.84 5.85
C PRO A 119 4.36 -2.07 4.46
N SER A 120 5.49 -1.44 4.11
CA SER A 120 6.14 -1.57 2.82
C SER A 120 7.18 -2.69 2.80
N CYS A 121 8.36 -2.44 3.35
CA CYS A 121 9.54 -3.29 3.21
C CYS A 121 9.46 -4.56 4.07
N VAL A 122 9.03 -4.45 5.34
CA VAL A 122 8.87 -5.62 6.21
C VAL A 122 7.76 -6.53 5.70
N ALA A 123 6.64 -5.97 5.22
CA ALA A 123 5.58 -6.75 4.60
C ALA A 123 6.10 -7.49 3.36
N GLY A 124 6.79 -6.81 2.45
CA GLY A 124 7.38 -7.45 1.27
C GLY A 124 8.39 -8.55 1.59
N TYR A 125 9.22 -8.36 2.62
CA TYR A 125 10.10 -9.43 3.09
C TYR A 125 9.32 -10.64 3.61
N LYS A 126 8.26 -10.42 4.37
CA LYS A 126 7.44 -11.51 4.93
C LYS A 126 6.63 -12.25 3.87
N LEU A 127 6.07 -11.54 2.89
CA LEU A 127 5.17 -12.10 1.88
C LEU A 127 5.90 -12.84 0.76
N ILE A 128 7.01 -12.28 0.28
CA ILE A 128 7.72 -12.79 -0.90
C ILE A 128 9.22 -13.05 -0.67
N GLY A 129 9.71 -12.90 0.54
CA GLY A 129 11.14 -13.09 0.86
C GLY A 129 12.06 -12.04 0.23
N SER A 130 11.56 -10.82 -0.04
CA SER A 130 12.31 -9.77 -0.73
C SER A 130 13.61 -9.41 -0.01
N GLY A 131 14.76 -9.58 -0.71
CA GLY A 131 16.07 -9.15 -0.22
C GLY A 131 16.16 -7.63 -0.05
N VAL A 132 15.62 -6.87 -1.00
CA VAL A 132 15.53 -5.40 -0.96
C VAL A 132 14.67 -4.96 0.23
N GLY A 133 13.50 -5.57 0.41
CA GLY A 133 12.63 -5.27 1.54
C GLY A 133 13.29 -5.54 2.88
N ARG A 134 14.05 -6.64 2.99
CA ARG A 134 14.83 -6.94 4.20
C ARG A 134 15.93 -5.91 4.44
N GLU A 135 16.66 -5.53 3.42
CA GLU A 135 17.78 -4.58 3.54
C GLU A 135 17.26 -3.20 3.94
N ALA A 136 16.21 -2.70 3.31
CA ALA A 136 15.59 -1.43 3.64
C ALA A 136 14.96 -1.41 5.05
N ALA A 137 14.40 -2.54 5.51
CA ALA A 137 13.83 -2.66 6.86
C ALA A 137 14.89 -2.76 7.97
N MET A 138 16.11 -3.17 7.64
CA MET A 138 17.23 -3.21 8.58
C MET A 138 17.93 -1.85 8.59
N ILE A 139 17.33 -0.88 9.29
CA ILE A 139 17.93 0.44 9.50
C ILE A 139 19.33 0.21 10.05
N ARG A 140 20.33 0.51 9.24
CA ARG A 140 21.72 0.46 9.70
C ARG A 140 21.97 1.69 10.57
N PRO A 141 22.50 1.50 11.78
CA PRO A 141 22.88 2.62 12.63
C PRO A 141 23.95 3.49 11.97
#